data_2191e4ebc147c0f96ec550270340e387
#
_entry.id   2191e4ebc147c0f96ec550270340e387
#
_cell.length_a   1.000
_cell.length_b   1.000
_cell.length_c   1.000
_cell.angle_alpha   90.00
_cell.angle_beta   90.00
_cell.angle_gamma   90.00
#
_symmetry.space_group_name_H-M   'P 1'
#
loop_
_entity.id
_entity.type
_entity.pdbx_description
1 polymer ?
#
loop_
_entity_poly.entity_id
_entity_poly.type
_entity_poly.pdbx_seq_one_letter_code
_entity_poly.pdbx_strand_id
1 'polypeptide(L)'
;ICDQSTAATACPYCGNPAIVPGQFSGALRPDYILPFRLSKDDAVQALRAHYKGKPFLPRSFTSANHIEQIQGVYVPFWLFDGGAEGAASYRASNTNVFETGDYEITETRHYHVVRAGSLAFEKIPVDASSKMPDDHMDSIEPFDYAQLRPFSTAYLPGYLADKYDVTIDDSRDRADTRCRETLAQALRDTVTGYGACVTEREDIALRRGKVHYALLPVWMLSTKWRGQDFLFAMNGQTGK
;
A
#
# COMPACT_ATOMS: atom_id res chain seq x y z
N ILE A 1 -13.40 21.68 -14.20
CA ILE A 1 -14.12 20.55 -14.81
C ILE A 1 -13.90 19.38 -13.86
N CYS A 2 -14.97 18.92 -13.19
CA CYS A 2 -14.90 17.75 -12.35
C CYS A 2 -14.84 16.51 -13.25
N ASP A 3 -13.92 15.61 -12.97
CA ASP A 3 -13.85 14.29 -13.59
C ASP A 3 -15.01 13.41 -13.07
N GLN A 4 -15.41 12.39 -13.83
CA GLN A 4 -16.53 11.49 -13.46
C GLN A 4 -16.24 10.68 -12.18
N SER A 5 -14.97 10.50 -11.81
CA SER A 5 -14.54 9.82 -10.59
C SER A 5 -14.37 10.75 -9.38
N THR A 6 -14.53 12.07 -9.53
CA THR A 6 -14.43 13.02 -8.42
C THR A 6 -15.72 13.08 -7.62
N ALA A 7 -15.67 12.78 -6.33
CA ALA A 7 -16.83 12.76 -5.44
C ALA A 7 -16.87 13.97 -4.47
N ALA A 8 -15.71 14.53 -4.13
CA ALA A 8 -15.61 15.82 -3.47
C ALA A 8 -14.51 16.66 -4.12
N THR A 9 -14.80 17.93 -4.39
CA THR A 9 -13.90 18.85 -5.11
C THR A 9 -13.86 20.21 -4.41
N ALA A 10 -12.90 21.07 -4.79
CA ALA A 10 -12.84 22.42 -4.27
C ALA A 10 -13.92 23.31 -4.90
N CYS A 11 -14.60 24.08 -4.08
CA CYS A 11 -15.55 25.09 -4.54
C CYS A 11 -14.79 26.17 -5.36
N PRO A 12 -15.22 26.49 -6.60
CA PRO A 12 -14.52 27.47 -7.43
C PRO A 12 -14.58 28.91 -6.88
N TYR A 13 -15.46 29.19 -5.92
CA TYR A 13 -15.63 30.52 -5.35
C TYR A 13 -14.87 30.76 -4.05
N CYS A 14 -14.77 29.72 -3.16
CA CYS A 14 -14.14 29.88 -1.86
C CYS A 14 -12.97 28.91 -1.63
N GLY A 15 -12.68 28.02 -2.58
CA GLY A 15 -11.61 27.01 -2.46
C GLY A 15 -11.90 25.86 -1.48
N ASN A 16 -13.01 25.92 -0.74
CA ASN A 16 -13.34 24.85 0.22
C ASN A 16 -13.81 23.59 -0.49
N PRO A 17 -13.40 22.39 -0.01
CA PRO A 17 -13.91 21.13 -0.52
C PRO A 17 -15.44 21.05 -0.40
N ALA A 18 -16.09 20.68 -1.50
CA ALA A 18 -17.54 20.50 -1.59
C ALA A 18 -17.87 19.10 -2.10
N ILE A 19 -18.84 18.46 -1.46
CA ILE A 19 -19.31 17.15 -1.87
C ILE A 19 -20.19 17.30 -3.13
N VAL A 20 -19.89 16.50 -4.16
CA VAL A 20 -20.72 16.43 -5.36
C VAL A 20 -21.95 15.54 -5.05
N PRO A 21 -23.18 16.09 -5.12
CA PRO A 21 -24.38 15.33 -4.79
C PRO A 21 -24.52 14.05 -5.62
N GLY A 22 -24.92 12.94 -4.96
CA GLY A 22 -25.21 11.67 -5.62
C GLY A 22 -23.99 10.79 -5.97
N GLN A 23 -22.77 11.26 -5.78
CA GLN A 23 -21.57 10.49 -6.13
C GLN A 23 -21.29 9.33 -5.18
N PHE A 24 -21.78 9.39 -3.94
CA PHE A 24 -21.70 8.29 -2.96
C PHE A 24 -23.07 7.70 -2.66
N SER A 25 -23.78 7.25 -3.69
CA SER A 25 -25.10 6.64 -3.55
C SER A 25 -25.15 5.28 -4.24
N GLY A 26 -26.02 4.39 -3.75
CA GLY A 26 -26.16 3.05 -4.31
C GLY A 26 -24.87 2.23 -4.24
N ALA A 27 -24.48 1.60 -5.33
CA ALA A 27 -23.28 0.77 -5.44
C ALA A 27 -21.96 1.55 -5.28
N LEU A 28 -21.98 2.88 -5.43
CA LEU A 28 -20.82 3.75 -5.27
C LEU A 28 -20.61 4.21 -3.82
N ARG A 29 -21.49 3.80 -2.90
CA ARG A 29 -21.36 4.16 -1.48
C ARG A 29 -20.31 3.28 -0.82
N PRO A 30 -19.27 3.85 -0.19
CA PRO A 30 -18.32 3.09 0.61
C PRO A 30 -18.99 2.40 1.81
N ASP A 31 -18.48 1.22 2.18
CA ASP A 31 -18.84 0.55 3.44
C ASP A 31 -18.18 1.28 4.62
N TYR A 32 -16.90 1.63 4.44
CA TYR A 32 -16.06 2.20 5.49
C TYR A 32 -15.34 3.46 5.05
N ILE A 33 -14.94 4.22 6.06
CA ILE A 33 -14.00 5.34 5.94
C ILE A 33 -12.99 5.26 7.08
N LEU A 34 -11.74 5.55 6.78
CA LEU A 34 -10.70 5.71 7.78
C LEU A 34 -10.45 7.21 7.98
N PRO A 35 -10.80 7.80 9.13
CA PRO A 35 -10.64 9.24 9.33
C PRO A 35 -9.17 9.68 9.27
N PHE A 36 -8.92 10.89 8.75
CA PHE A 36 -7.63 11.57 8.91
C PHE A 36 -7.32 11.73 10.40
N ARG A 37 -6.08 11.42 10.77
CA ARG A 37 -5.53 11.63 12.12
C ARG A 37 -4.52 12.78 12.15
N LEU A 38 -3.75 12.88 11.08
CA LEU A 38 -2.73 13.91 10.92
C LEU A 38 -3.33 15.14 10.25
N SER A 39 -2.98 16.30 10.78
CA SER A 39 -3.36 17.60 10.22
C SER A 39 -2.55 17.94 8.97
N LYS A 40 -2.97 18.97 8.25
CA LYS A 40 -2.21 19.53 7.13
C LYS A 40 -0.83 20.01 7.56
N ASP A 41 -0.71 20.59 8.75
CA ASP A 41 0.56 21.07 9.29
C ASP A 41 1.53 19.92 9.57
N ASP A 42 1.02 18.79 10.08
CA ASP A 42 1.83 17.57 10.26
C ASP A 42 2.33 17.05 8.92
N ALA A 43 1.49 17.05 7.88
CA ALA A 43 1.87 16.64 6.53
C ALA A 43 2.94 17.56 5.92
N VAL A 44 2.80 18.87 6.09
CA VAL A 44 3.80 19.86 5.66
C VAL A 44 5.13 19.63 6.38
N GLN A 45 5.11 19.38 7.67
CA GLN A 45 6.32 19.10 8.45
C GLN A 45 7.00 17.79 8.00
N ALA A 46 6.23 16.73 7.79
CA ALA A 46 6.74 15.45 7.28
C ALA A 46 7.38 15.61 5.90
N LEU A 47 6.74 16.34 4.98
CA LEU A 47 7.29 16.61 3.66
C LEU A 47 8.60 17.42 3.74
N ARG A 48 8.66 18.45 4.58
CA ARG A 48 9.89 19.21 4.82
C ARG A 48 11.01 18.34 5.38
N ALA A 49 10.68 17.44 6.31
CA ALA A 49 11.63 16.48 6.86
C ALA A 49 12.13 15.49 5.80
N HIS A 50 11.24 15.01 4.92
CA HIS A 50 11.60 14.14 3.78
C HIS A 50 12.58 14.81 2.81
N TYR A 51 12.48 16.12 2.61
CA TYR A 51 13.37 16.87 1.72
C TYR A 51 14.68 17.29 2.38
N LYS A 52 14.76 17.25 3.71
CA LYS A 52 15.97 17.59 4.46
C LYS A 52 17.14 16.67 4.10
N GLY A 53 18.31 17.25 3.82
CA GLY A 53 19.50 16.48 3.45
C GLY A 53 19.57 16.08 1.98
N LYS A 54 18.68 16.58 1.12
CA LYS A 54 18.68 16.34 -0.34
C LYS A 54 19.16 17.60 -1.07
N PRO A 55 20.49 17.90 -1.14
CA PRO A 55 21.01 19.19 -1.64
C PRO A 55 20.77 19.42 -3.14
N PHE A 56 20.53 18.35 -3.89
CA PHE A 56 20.27 18.43 -5.35
C PHE A 56 18.79 18.54 -5.70
N LEU A 57 17.88 18.64 -4.70
CA LEU A 57 16.46 18.78 -4.96
C LEU A 57 16.16 20.17 -5.53
N PRO A 58 15.46 20.26 -6.68
CA PRO A 58 15.10 21.54 -7.29
C PRO A 58 14.25 22.41 -6.39
N ARG A 59 14.41 23.75 -6.47
CA ARG A 59 13.63 24.72 -5.67
C ARG A 59 12.11 24.61 -5.87
N SER A 60 11.66 24.11 -7.02
CA SER A 60 10.23 23.85 -7.29
C SER A 60 9.59 22.89 -6.29
N PHE A 61 10.37 21.97 -5.68
CA PHE A 61 9.89 21.04 -4.67
C PHE A 61 9.91 21.63 -3.26
N THR A 62 10.81 22.56 -2.98
CA THR A 62 11.09 23.06 -1.61
C THR A 62 10.49 24.40 -1.30
N SER A 63 9.87 25.09 -2.30
CA SER A 63 9.30 26.41 -2.04
C SER A 63 8.11 26.31 -1.08
N ALA A 64 8.03 27.25 -0.12
CA ALA A 64 6.98 27.26 0.89
C ALA A 64 5.58 27.26 0.26
N ASN A 65 5.34 28.14 -0.72
CA ASN A 65 4.06 28.26 -1.40
C ASN A 65 3.65 26.96 -2.12
N HIS A 66 4.61 26.15 -2.58
CA HIS A 66 4.31 24.87 -3.23
C HIS A 66 3.97 23.79 -2.20
N ILE A 67 4.75 23.68 -1.13
CA ILE A 67 4.52 22.71 -0.05
C ILE A 67 3.15 22.94 0.60
N GLU A 68 2.71 24.18 0.73
CA GLU A 68 1.39 24.51 1.27
C GLU A 68 0.21 24.09 0.38
N GLN A 69 0.47 23.70 -0.87
CA GLN A 69 -0.55 23.14 -1.78
C GLN A 69 -0.88 21.68 -1.50
N ILE A 70 -0.24 21.05 -0.51
CA ILE A 70 -0.58 19.68 -0.10
C ILE A 70 -2.06 19.57 0.26
N GLN A 71 -2.71 18.54 -0.24
CA GLN A 71 -4.15 18.32 -0.10
C GLN A 71 -4.41 16.95 0.52
N GLY A 72 -5.38 16.90 1.42
CA GLY A 72 -5.92 15.64 1.93
C GLY A 72 -6.96 15.09 0.96
N VAL A 73 -6.79 13.85 0.57
CA VAL A 73 -7.66 13.14 -0.37
C VAL A 73 -8.09 11.82 0.25
N TYR A 74 -9.38 11.56 0.23
CA TYR A 74 -9.90 10.22 0.48
C TYR A 74 -9.81 9.41 -0.80
N VAL A 75 -8.90 8.44 -0.81
CA VAL A 75 -8.64 7.55 -1.95
C VAL A 75 -9.48 6.29 -1.78
N PRO A 76 -10.14 5.80 -2.85
CA PRO A 76 -10.91 4.56 -2.83
C PRO A 76 -9.99 3.34 -2.77
N PHE A 77 -10.34 2.37 -1.92
CA PHE A 77 -9.64 1.09 -1.79
C PHE A 77 -10.65 -0.05 -1.71
N TRP A 78 -10.28 -1.18 -2.30
CA TRP A 78 -10.87 -2.47 -2.01
C TRP A 78 -10.09 -3.14 -0.88
N LEU A 79 -10.79 -3.56 0.16
CA LEU A 79 -10.24 -4.30 1.28
C LEU A 79 -10.69 -5.77 1.16
N PHE A 80 -9.76 -6.65 0.84
CA PHE A 80 -10.03 -8.06 0.60
C PHE A 80 -9.80 -8.89 1.86
N ASP A 81 -10.79 -9.70 2.22
CA ASP A 81 -10.64 -10.77 3.21
C ASP A 81 -10.40 -12.10 2.49
N GLY A 82 -9.71 -13.03 3.14
CA GLY A 82 -9.48 -14.34 2.58
C GLY A 82 -8.55 -15.21 3.39
N GLY A 83 -8.00 -16.21 2.74
CA GLY A 83 -6.97 -17.07 3.30
C GLY A 83 -6.11 -17.68 2.21
N ALA A 84 -4.89 -18.03 2.59
CA ALA A 84 -4.02 -18.83 1.75
C ALA A 84 -3.57 -20.07 2.55
N GLU A 85 -3.51 -21.20 1.89
CA GLU A 85 -2.93 -22.41 2.47
C GLU A 85 -2.10 -23.12 1.42
N GLY A 86 -0.99 -23.77 1.84
CA GLY A 86 -0.14 -24.45 0.88
C GLY A 86 1.11 -25.00 1.48
N ALA A 87 1.96 -25.48 0.57
CA ALA A 87 3.27 -26.01 0.91
C ALA A 87 4.33 -25.48 -0.06
N ALA A 88 5.55 -25.35 0.45
CA ALA A 88 6.72 -25.03 -0.35
C ALA A 88 7.86 -26.01 -0.06
N SER A 89 8.62 -26.38 -1.09
CA SER A 89 9.83 -27.17 -0.96
C SER A 89 11.06 -26.33 -1.32
N TYR A 90 12.12 -26.58 -0.57
CA TYR A 90 13.37 -25.84 -0.67
C TYR A 90 14.55 -26.77 -0.76
N ARG A 91 15.54 -26.43 -1.56
CA ARG A 91 16.88 -27.00 -1.51
C ARG A 91 17.76 -26.10 -0.65
N ALA A 92 18.19 -26.63 0.47
CA ALA A 92 19.05 -25.92 1.40
C ALA A 92 20.43 -26.57 1.48
N SER A 93 21.45 -25.82 1.88
CA SER A 93 22.80 -26.38 2.06
C SER A 93 23.55 -25.65 3.18
N ASN A 94 24.44 -26.44 3.80
CA ASN A 94 25.46 -25.95 4.71
C ASN A 94 26.85 -26.36 4.18
N THR A 95 27.75 -25.38 4.10
CA THR A 95 29.12 -25.60 3.66
C THR A 95 30.07 -25.33 4.82
N ASN A 96 30.91 -26.32 5.12
CA ASN A 96 32.00 -26.21 6.08
C ASN A 96 33.34 -26.31 5.33
N VAL A 97 34.24 -25.38 5.66
CA VAL A 97 35.60 -25.41 5.14
C VAL A 97 36.54 -25.67 6.32
N PHE A 98 37.41 -26.66 6.20
CA PHE A 98 38.41 -26.97 7.23
C PHE A 98 39.70 -27.43 6.57
N GLU A 99 40.80 -27.20 7.28
CA GLU A 99 42.14 -27.62 6.83
C GLU A 99 42.54 -28.95 7.45
N THR A 100 43.16 -29.79 6.64
CA THR A 100 43.74 -31.10 7.10
C THR A 100 45.09 -31.27 6.43
N GLY A 101 46.16 -31.04 7.17
CA GLY A 101 47.52 -31.01 6.63
C GLY A 101 47.69 -29.89 5.62
N ASP A 102 48.13 -30.19 4.41
CA ASP A 102 48.31 -29.22 3.31
C ASP A 102 47.06 -29.04 2.43
N TYR A 103 45.90 -29.55 2.84
CA TYR A 103 44.66 -29.51 2.07
C TYR A 103 43.59 -28.69 2.75
N GLU A 104 42.93 -27.85 1.97
CA GLU A 104 41.66 -27.23 2.34
C GLU A 104 40.51 -28.12 1.84
N ILE A 105 39.66 -28.57 2.74
CA ILE A 105 38.52 -29.43 2.43
C ILE A 105 37.22 -28.61 2.56
N THR A 106 36.46 -28.57 1.50
CA THR A 106 35.10 -28.01 1.50
C THR A 106 34.07 -29.10 1.50
N GLU A 107 33.31 -29.24 2.60
CA GLU A 107 32.19 -30.15 2.72
C GLU A 107 30.88 -29.40 2.56
N THR A 108 30.08 -29.76 1.53
CA THR A 108 28.74 -29.17 1.36
C THR A 108 27.68 -30.25 1.57
N ARG A 109 26.81 -30.04 2.56
CA ARG A 109 25.67 -30.90 2.85
C ARG A 109 24.42 -30.28 2.28
N HIS A 110 23.67 -31.07 1.50
CA HIS A 110 22.42 -30.66 0.87
C HIS A 110 21.22 -31.23 1.62
N TYR A 111 20.16 -30.44 1.72
CA TYR A 111 18.93 -30.78 2.42
C TYR A 111 17.74 -30.48 1.54
N HIS A 112 16.75 -31.34 1.53
CA HIS A 112 15.41 -31.06 1.00
C HIS A 112 14.51 -30.74 2.19
N VAL A 113 13.98 -29.50 2.18
CA VAL A 113 13.17 -28.97 3.27
C VAL A 113 11.76 -28.69 2.75
N VAL A 114 10.74 -29.15 3.47
CA VAL A 114 9.35 -28.89 3.16
C VAL A 114 8.72 -28.11 4.30
N ARG A 115 7.94 -27.08 3.95
CA ARG A 115 7.11 -26.31 4.87
C ARG A 115 5.69 -26.25 4.35
N ALA A 116 4.74 -26.34 5.25
CA ALA A 116 3.33 -26.20 4.94
C ALA A 116 2.65 -25.36 6.03
N GLY A 117 1.64 -24.60 5.64
CA GLY A 117 0.92 -23.75 6.56
C GLY A 117 -0.25 -23.03 5.91
N SER A 118 -0.93 -22.24 6.72
CA SER A 118 -2.03 -21.39 6.26
C SER A 118 -2.01 -20.04 6.97
N LEU A 119 -2.48 -19.00 6.28
CA LEU A 119 -2.70 -17.66 6.83
C LEU A 119 -4.13 -17.21 6.53
N ALA A 120 -4.74 -16.55 7.49
CA ALA A 120 -5.97 -15.79 7.27
C ALA A 120 -5.59 -14.33 7.03
N PHE A 121 -6.27 -13.70 6.08
CA PHE A 121 -6.07 -12.32 5.72
C PHE A 121 -7.34 -11.52 5.98
N GLU A 122 -7.19 -10.37 6.60
CA GLU A 122 -8.26 -9.40 6.79
C GLU A 122 -7.83 -8.06 6.24
N LYS A 123 -8.68 -7.48 5.38
CA LYS A 123 -8.51 -6.12 4.85
C LYS A 123 -7.20 -5.90 4.09
N ILE A 124 -6.82 -6.85 3.22
CA ILE A 124 -5.73 -6.63 2.27
C ILE A 124 -6.12 -5.46 1.37
N PRO A 125 -5.41 -4.32 1.42
CA PRO A 125 -5.78 -3.16 0.65
C PRO A 125 -5.29 -3.28 -0.79
N VAL A 126 -6.13 -2.87 -1.71
CA VAL A 126 -5.76 -2.62 -3.11
C VAL A 126 -6.45 -1.32 -3.49
N ASP A 127 -5.70 -0.34 -3.94
CA ASP A 127 -6.30 0.91 -4.39
C ASP A 127 -7.20 0.70 -5.61
N ALA A 128 -8.25 1.48 -5.67
CA ALA A 128 -9.32 1.36 -6.65
C ALA A 128 -9.40 2.59 -7.55
N SER A 129 -8.27 3.29 -7.75
CA SER A 129 -8.21 4.50 -8.54
C SER A 129 -7.10 4.44 -9.59
N SER A 130 -7.45 4.51 -10.86
CA SER A 130 -6.48 4.60 -11.95
C SER A 130 -5.65 5.91 -11.95
N LYS A 131 -6.03 6.89 -11.14
CA LYS A 131 -5.31 8.16 -10.98
C LYS A 131 -4.08 8.05 -10.09
N MET A 132 -4.04 7.01 -9.25
CA MET A 132 -2.99 6.81 -8.27
C MET A 132 -2.05 5.72 -8.77
N PRO A 133 -0.72 5.97 -8.81
CA PRO A 133 0.23 4.89 -9.07
C PRO A 133 0.20 3.86 -7.94
N ASP A 134 0.07 2.58 -8.28
CA ASP A 134 -0.04 1.46 -7.35
C ASP A 134 1.11 1.42 -6.34
N ASP A 135 2.34 1.58 -6.82
CA ASP A 135 3.56 1.59 -5.99
C ASP A 135 3.59 2.73 -4.98
N HIS A 136 2.97 3.89 -5.28
CA HIS A 136 2.80 4.96 -4.29
C HIS A 136 1.81 4.55 -3.21
N MET A 137 0.69 3.93 -3.59
CA MET A 137 -0.33 3.49 -2.63
C MET A 137 0.19 2.34 -1.75
N ASP A 138 0.95 1.41 -2.31
CA ASP A 138 1.60 0.35 -1.53
C ASP A 138 2.66 0.91 -0.56
N SER A 139 3.40 1.94 -0.96
CA SER A 139 4.48 2.53 -0.15
C SER A 139 4.00 3.22 1.13
N ILE A 140 2.76 3.73 1.16
CA ILE A 140 2.18 4.41 2.33
C ILE A 140 1.50 3.47 3.33
N GLU A 141 1.46 2.17 3.06
CA GLU A 141 1.00 1.17 4.03
C GLU A 141 2.02 0.99 5.18
N PRO A 142 1.62 0.53 6.38
CA PRO A 142 0.28 0.04 6.73
C PRO A 142 -0.67 1.13 7.21
N PHE A 143 -1.97 0.86 7.10
CA PHE A 143 -3.04 1.58 7.79
C PHE A 143 -3.50 0.79 9.03
N ASP A 144 -3.92 1.48 10.09
CA ASP A 144 -4.55 0.85 11.26
C ASP A 144 -6.06 0.70 11.04
N TYR A 145 -6.46 -0.46 10.55
CA TYR A 145 -7.86 -0.77 10.22
C TYR A 145 -8.76 -0.94 11.45
N ALA A 146 -8.23 -1.00 12.68
CA ALA A 146 -9.04 -0.97 13.88
C ALA A 146 -9.81 0.36 14.04
N GLN A 147 -9.35 1.41 13.38
CA GLN A 147 -9.98 2.74 13.40
C GLN A 147 -10.98 2.98 12.26
N LEU A 148 -11.23 1.99 11.40
CA LEU A 148 -12.28 2.08 10.39
C LEU A 148 -13.64 2.40 11.02
N ARG A 149 -14.39 3.29 10.37
CA ARG A 149 -15.75 3.69 10.75
C ARG A 149 -16.71 3.38 9.61
N PRO A 150 -17.98 3.10 9.91
CA PRO A 150 -19.02 3.10 8.88
C PRO A 150 -18.99 4.41 8.11
N PHE A 151 -19.12 4.34 6.80
CA PHE A 151 -19.04 5.53 5.95
C PHE A 151 -20.12 6.56 6.31
N SER A 152 -19.69 7.80 6.49
CA SER A 152 -20.54 8.96 6.61
C SER A 152 -19.92 10.14 5.86
N THR A 153 -20.74 10.90 5.17
CA THR A 153 -20.32 12.15 4.49
C THR A 153 -19.82 13.21 5.47
N ALA A 154 -20.11 13.08 6.77
CA ALA A 154 -19.62 13.97 7.82
C ALA A 154 -18.09 14.00 7.96
N TYR A 155 -17.39 12.98 7.44
CA TYR A 155 -15.92 12.92 7.44
C TYR A 155 -15.26 13.63 6.26
N LEU A 156 -16.03 13.99 5.23
CA LEU A 156 -15.49 14.56 3.98
C LEU A 156 -15.19 16.07 4.02
N PRO A 157 -15.88 16.93 4.82
CA PRO A 157 -15.60 18.35 4.83
C PRO A 157 -14.14 18.67 5.13
N GLY A 158 -13.53 19.50 4.27
CA GLY A 158 -12.10 19.86 4.37
C GLY A 158 -11.17 18.99 3.52
N TYR A 159 -11.65 17.91 2.91
CA TYR A 159 -10.88 16.98 2.11
C TYR A 159 -11.48 16.78 0.72
N LEU A 160 -10.62 16.42 -0.23
CA LEU A 160 -11.08 15.89 -1.51
C LEU A 160 -11.47 14.41 -1.33
N ALA A 161 -12.29 13.90 -2.23
CA ALA A 161 -12.62 12.48 -2.24
C ALA A 161 -12.87 12.01 -3.68
N ASP A 162 -12.30 10.89 -4.01
CA ASP A 162 -12.55 10.16 -5.24
C ASP A 162 -13.40 8.92 -4.98
N LYS A 163 -14.16 8.49 -5.99
CA LYS A 163 -14.81 7.18 -6.04
C LYS A 163 -13.96 6.22 -6.86
N TYR A 164 -14.18 4.93 -6.70
CA TYR A 164 -13.45 3.94 -7.49
C TYR A 164 -13.77 4.06 -8.98
N ASP A 165 -12.77 3.82 -9.81
CA ASP A 165 -12.84 3.64 -11.27
C ASP A 165 -12.13 2.34 -11.72
N VAL A 166 -11.52 1.60 -10.77
CA VAL A 166 -11.01 0.24 -10.96
C VAL A 166 -11.92 -0.73 -10.22
N THR A 167 -12.40 -1.75 -10.92
CA THR A 167 -13.40 -2.68 -10.36
C THR A 167 -12.76 -3.69 -9.41
N ILE A 168 -13.60 -4.39 -8.61
CA ILE A 168 -13.15 -5.50 -7.75
C ILE A 168 -12.45 -6.58 -8.57
N ASP A 169 -12.99 -6.91 -9.76
CA ASP A 169 -12.43 -7.98 -10.58
C ASP A 169 -11.06 -7.60 -11.16
N ASP A 170 -10.87 -6.35 -11.56
CA ASP A 170 -9.59 -5.83 -12.03
C ASP A 170 -8.52 -5.78 -10.91
N SER A 171 -8.94 -5.53 -9.66
CA SER A 171 -8.07 -5.46 -8.49
C SER A 171 -7.73 -6.84 -7.88
N ARG A 172 -8.47 -7.87 -8.26
CA ARG A 172 -8.45 -9.18 -7.60
C ARG A 172 -7.11 -9.91 -7.75
N ASP A 173 -6.53 -9.88 -8.94
CA ASP A 173 -5.27 -10.56 -9.21
C ASP A 173 -4.12 -9.98 -8.37
N ARG A 174 -4.15 -8.68 -8.12
CA ARG A 174 -3.17 -8.01 -7.27
C ARG A 174 -3.34 -8.43 -5.80
N ALA A 175 -4.58 -8.50 -5.30
CA ALA A 175 -4.86 -9.01 -3.95
C ALA A 175 -4.42 -10.48 -3.81
N ASP A 176 -4.75 -11.33 -4.79
CA ASP A 176 -4.38 -12.75 -4.81
C ASP A 176 -2.86 -12.93 -4.81
N THR A 177 -2.12 -12.13 -5.57
CA THR A 177 -0.65 -12.12 -5.61
C THR A 177 -0.06 -11.77 -4.25
N ARG A 178 -0.53 -10.69 -3.62
CA ARG A 178 -0.10 -10.27 -2.27
C ARG A 178 -0.31 -11.36 -1.22
N CYS A 179 -1.46 -12.05 -1.28
CA CYS A 179 -1.75 -13.16 -0.36
C CYS A 179 -0.80 -14.35 -0.57
N ARG A 180 -0.52 -14.72 -1.84
CA ARG A 180 0.44 -15.81 -2.16
C ARG A 180 1.84 -15.47 -1.71
N GLU A 181 2.34 -14.32 -2.05
CA GLU A 181 3.68 -13.85 -1.69
C GLU A 181 3.86 -13.79 -0.18
N THR A 182 2.83 -13.31 0.57
CA THR A 182 2.88 -13.24 2.03
C THR A 182 2.99 -14.64 2.65
N LEU A 183 2.21 -15.63 2.18
CA LEU A 183 2.32 -17.00 2.68
C LEU A 183 3.66 -17.64 2.26
N ALA A 184 4.07 -17.46 1.01
CA ALA A 184 5.36 -17.98 0.52
C ALA A 184 6.52 -17.45 1.36
N GLN A 185 6.53 -16.14 1.65
CA GLN A 185 7.53 -15.50 2.50
C GLN A 185 7.47 -16.04 3.93
N ALA A 186 6.27 -16.15 4.51
CA ALA A 186 6.11 -16.71 5.86
C ALA A 186 6.62 -18.16 5.96
N LEU A 187 6.37 -19.00 4.96
CA LEU A 187 6.92 -20.36 4.89
C LEU A 187 8.45 -20.32 4.76
N ARG A 188 8.96 -19.46 3.90
CA ARG A 188 10.41 -19.27 3.68
C ARG A 188 11.14 -18.86 4.95
N ASP A 189 10.57 -17.95 5.75
CA ASP A 189 11.14 -17.42 6.98
C ASP A 189 11.26 -18.50 8.07
N THR A 190 10.49 -19.60 7.98
CA THR A 190 10.62 -20.75 8.87
C THR A 190 11.79 -21.66 8.53
N VAL A 191 12.43 -21.49 7.36
CA VAL A 191 13.58 -22.29 6.92
C VAL A 191 14.86 -21.64 7.45
N THR A 192 15.22 -22.01 8.67
CA THR A 192 16.39 -21.47 9.38
C THR A 192 17.48 -22.54 9.59
N GLY A 193 18.71 -22.12 9.89
CA GLY A 193 19.83 -23.01 10.20
C GLY A 193 20.60 -23.52 8.98
N TYR A 194 20.37 -22.94 7.80
CA TYR A 194 21.08 -23.25 6.57
C TYR A 194 21.86 -22.05 6.05
N GLY A 195 23.04 -22.29 5.48
CA GLY A 195 23.88 -21.26 4.90
C GLY A 195 23.35 -20.74 3.56
N ALA A 196 22.69 -21.59 2.79
CA ALA A 196 21.98 -21.23 1.57
C ALA A 196 20.66 -21.99 1.47
N CYS A 197 19.67 -21.36 0.82
CA CYS A 197 18.36 -21.96 0.62
C CYS A 197 17.71 -21.38 -0.64
N VAL A 198 17.23 -22.24 -1.53
CA VAL A 198 16.56 -21.89 -2.78
C VAL A 198 15.20 -22.58 -2.81
N THR A 199 14.17 -21.85 -3.17
CA THR A 199 12.82 -22.40 -3.39
C THR A 199 12.82 -23.26 -4.64
N GLU A 200 12.31 -24.49 -4.55
CA GLU A 200 12.17 -25.42 -5.67
C GLU A 200 10.74 -25.47 -6.20
N ARG A 201 9.76 -25.44 -5.29
CA ARG A 201 8.35 -25.52 -5.65
C ARG A 201 7.51 -24.82 -4.59
N GLU A 202 6.47 -24.16 -5.04
CA GLU A 202 5.39 -23.59 -4.22
C GLU A 202 4.05 -24.08 -4.78
N ASP A 203 3.16 -24.50 -3.86
CA ASP A 203 1.79 -24.90 -4.18
C ASP A 203 0.89 -24.25 -3.15
N ILE A 204 0.32 -23.10 -3.51
CA ILE A 204 -0.47 -22.25 -2.63
C ILE A 204 -1.85 -22.04 -3.24
N ALA A 205 -2.86 -22.52 -2.52
CA ALA A 205 -4.27 -22.30 -2.80
C ALA A 205 -4.81 -21.11 -2.04
N LEU A 206 -5.67 -20.32 -2.69
CA LEU A 206 -6.34 -19.17 -2.10
C LEU A 206 -7.81 -19.47 -1.82
N ARG A 207 -8.28 -19.02 -0.66
CA ARG A 207 -9.69 -18.99 -0.30
C ARG A 207 -10.15 -17.54 -0.23
N ARG A 208 -10.98 -17.15 -1.18
CA ARG A 208 -11.53 -15.79 -1.27
C ARG A 208 -12.61 -15.58 -0.21
N GLY A 209 -12.58 -14.41 0.43
CA GLY A 209 -13.55 -13.95 1.43
C GLY A 209 -14.39 -12.79 0.94
N LYS A 210 -14.75 -11.91 1.85
CA LYS A 210 -15.49 -10.68 1.58
C LYS A 210 -14.59 -9.62 0.98
N VAL A 211 -15.21 -8.68 0.28
CA VAL A 211 -14.54 -7.46 -0.21
C VAL A 211 -15.34 -6.28 0.27
N HIS A 212 -14.65 -5.29 0.82
CA HIS A 212 -15.26 -4.07 1.33
C HIS A 212 -14.72 -2.87 0.58
N TYR A 213 -15.60 -1.94 0.26
CA TYR A 213 -15.22 -0.64 -0.29
C TYR A 213 -14.91 0.33 0.85
N ALA A 214 -13.71 0.92 0.85
CA ALA A 214 -13.29 1.87 1.87
C ALA A 214 -12.66 3.12 1.26
N LEU A 215 -12.80 4.25 1.97
CA LEU A 215 -12.06 5.47 1.71
C LEU A 215 -10.93 5.60 2.74
N LEU A 216 -9.69 5.69 2.24
CA LEU A 216 -8.50 5.81 3.08
C LEU A 216 -7.88 7.21 2.94
N PRO A 217 -7.33 7.78 4.05
CA PRO A 217 -6.84 9.14 4.09
C PRO A 217 -5.41 9.22 3.53
N VAL A 218 -5.19 10.05 2.52
CA VAL A 218 -3.87 10.26 1.90
C VAL A 218 -3.61 11.75 1.75
N TRP A 219 -2.48 12.22 2.26
CA TRP A 219 -1.94 13.54 1.96
C TRP A 219 -1.15 13.49 0.66
N MET A 220 -1.47 14.37 -0.28
CA MET A 220 -0.91 14.33 -1.63
C MET A 220 -0.41 15.71 -2.06
N LEU A 221 0.71 15.71 -2.78
CA LEU A 221 1.23 16.89 -3.45
C LEU A 221 1.78 16.49 -4.82
N SER A 222 1.25 17.08 -5.88
CA SER A 222 1.78 16.94 -7.22
C SER A 222 2.74 18.10 -7.54
N THR A 223 3.92 17.78 -8.01
CA THR A 223 4.96 18.76 -8.41
C THR A 223 5.31 18.58 -9.87
N LYS A 224 5.13 19.62 -10.68
CA LYS A 224 5.55 19.59 -12.07
C LYS A 224 6.98 20.12 -12.22
N TRP A 225 7.88 19.30 -12.78
CA TRP A 225 9.25 19.69 -13.03
C TRP A 225 9.76 19.12 -14.37
N ARG A 226 10.30 20.00 -15.24
CA ARG A 226 10.78 19.64 -16.57
C ARG A 226 9.76 18.87 -17.44
N GLY A 227 8.46 19.21 -17.30
CA GLY A 227 7.39 18.54 -18.04
C GLY A 227 6.97 17.18 -17.52
N GLN A 228 7.55 16.71 -16.41
CA GLN A 228 7.16 15.50 -15.69
C GLN A 228 6.40 15.83 -14.42
N ASP A 229 5.43 14.99 -14.07
CA ASP A 229 4.68 15.09 -12.83
C ASP A 229 5.29 14.15 -11.79
N PHE A 230 5.53 14.71 -10.60
CA PHE A 230 6.05 14.00 -9.44
C PHE A 230 5.00 14.04 -8.35
N LEU A 231 4.58 12.89 -7.90
CA LEU A 231 3.59 12.74 -6.84
C LEU A 231 4.30 12.44 -5.51
N PHE A 232 3.98 13.21 -4.49
CA PHE A 232 4.24 12.86 -3.09
C PHE A 232 2.93 12.34 -2.51
N ALA A 233 2.99 11.20 -1.83
CA ALA A 233 1.88 10.65 -1.06
C ALA A 233 2.35 10.33 0.36
N MET A 234 1.47 10.53 1.34
CA MET A 234 1.72 10.20 2.74
C MET A 234 0.43 9.69 3.37
N ASN A 235 0.54 8.64 4.17
CA ASN A 235 -0.57 8.11 4.94
C ASN A 235 -1.12 9.16 5.91
N GLY A 236 -2.39 9.54 5.74
CA GLY A 236 -3.05 10.56 6.56
C GLY A 236 -3.34 10.14 8.00
N GLN A 237 -3.11 8.86 8.33
CA GLN A 237 -3.28 8.31 9.67
C GLN A 237 -1.94 8.10 10.38
N THR A 238 -0.97 7.48 9.73
CA THR A 238 0.29 7.04 10.35
C THR A 238 1.48 7.96 10.06
N GLY A 239 1.42 8.75 8.97
CA GLY A 239 2.50 9.64 8.55
C GLY A 239 3.61 8.95 7.74
N LYS A 240 3.39 7.71 7.32
CA LYS A 240 4.33 6.97 6.48
C LYS A 240 4.29 7.44 5.03
#